data_c76a8c70aeb31b75f53dd954559967e9
#
_entry.id   c76a8c70aeb31b75f53dd954559967e9
#
_cell.length_a   1.000
_cell.length_b   1.000
_cell.length_c   1.000
_cell.angle_alpha   90.00
_cell.angle_beta   90.00
_cell.angle_gamma   90.00
#
_symmetry.space_group_name_H-M   'P 1'
#
loop_
_entity.id
_entity.type
_entity.pdbx_description
1 polymer ?
#
loop_
_entity_poly.entity_id
_entity_poly.type
_entity_poly.pdbx_seq_one_letter_code
_entity_poly.pdbx_strand_id
1 'polypeptide(L)'
;MGHLRFGEAFIAARHLLHHDTYSYSAAGHRWRDHEWLAEVVMAVVYDAAGVVGLKLWKFACTAAAMLCVADGEATAGAPPALQLTVLFAVACGFVLQAQLRPQMFGFVLFGALLALLARDTYRRNARLWLMLPLMALWANLHGGFFIGLAALALYSAVAFLQDIAAHAGWRRGGGLMILTAAAAARTLANPYGAGMWATVAHALANPYTRNVIRDWQPLWWAMLAQWHSSPSGVVFYIAVIAMAGALATSMAAVPSADDLPLVAVAAMMVWRLSFRRATWRWRPWHWPRGWPIAWRCGAPNAKAR
;
A
#
# COMPACT_ATOMS: atom_id res chain seq x y z
N MET A 1 -10.15 2.18 15.90
CA MET A 1 -10.43 3.34 16.80
C MET A 1 -9.20 4.25 16.96
N GLY A 2 -7.94 3.76 16.93
CA GLY A 2 -6.74 4.60 17.10
C GLY A 2 -6.67 5.76 16.11
N HIS A 3 -6.78 5.50 14.83
CA HIS A 3 -6.71 6.54 13.77
C HIS A 3 -7.71 7.69 13.97
N LEU A 4 -8.93 7.42 14.45
CA LEU A 4 -9.89 8.49 14.75
C LEU A 4 -9.40 9.38 15.89
N ARG A 5 -8.87 8.77 16.98
CA ARG A 5 -8.36 9.51 18.13
C ARG A 5 -7.16 10.38 17.77
N PHE A 6 -6.29 9.91 16.90
CA PHE A 6 -5.16 10.70 16.41
C PHE A 6 -5.66 11.89 15.58
N GLY A 7 -6.59 11.66 14.64
CA GLY A 7 -7.19 12.74 13.86
C GLY A 7 -7.92 13.79 14.72
N GLU A 8 -8.74 13.35 15.67
CA GLU A 8 -9.41 14.23 16.65
C GLU A 8 -8.39 15.07 17.45
N ALA A 9 -7.29 14.45 17.89
CA ALA A 9 -6.24 15.14 18.63
C ALA A 9 -5.51 16.19 17.80
N PHE A 10 -5.22 15.91 16.51
CA PHE A 10 -4.62 16.90 15.60
C PHE A 10 -5.55 18.08 15.35
N ILE A 11 -6.85 17.82 15.16
CA ILE A 11 -7.86 18.88 15.00
C ILE A 11 -7.95 19.76 16.26
N ALA A 12 -8.04 19.13 17.42
CA ALA A 12 -8.15 19.85 18.70
C ALA A 12 -6.89 20.66 19.02
N ALA A 13 -5.71 20.09 18.79
CA ALA A 13 -4.43 20.75 19.04
C ALA A 13 -4.10 21.82 17.99
N ARG A 14 -4.68 21.76 16.78
CA ARG A 14 -4.35 22.58 15.61
C ARG A 14 -2.89 22.49 15.18
N HIS A 15 -2.21 21.40 15.57
CA HIS A 15 -0.84 21.09 15.17
C HIS A 15 -0.61 19.58 15.27
N LEU A 16 0.43 19.08 14.62
CA LEU A 16 0.79 17.68 14.70
C LEU A 16 1.51 17.39 16.02
N LEU A 17 1.18 16.25 16.60
CA LEU A 17 1.86 15.76 17.81
C LEU A 17 3.19 15.13 17.40
N HIS A 18 4.29 15.56 18.03
CA HIS A 18 5.63 15.06 17.73
C HIS A 18 6.16 14.06 18.74
N HIS A 19 5.39 13.80 19.80
CA HIS A 19 5.72 12.86 20.85
C HIS A 19 4.54 11.93 21.12
N ASP A 20 4.83 10.70 21.44
CA ASP A 20 3.82 9.70 21.80
C ASP A 20 3.21 10.04 23.17
N THR A 21 1.92 10.31 23.16
CA THR A 21 1.11 10.57 24.38
C THR A 21 0.14 9.44 24.68
N TYR A 22 0.12 8.38 23.88
CA TYR A 22 -0.86 7.31 23.96
C TYR A 22 -0.31 5.99 24.46
N SER A 23 0.96 5.69 24.14
CA SER A 23 1.57 4.42 24.52
C SER A 23 2.02 4.43 25.97
N TYR A 24 1.68 3.39 26.71
CA TYR A 24 2.18 3.22 28.08
C TYR A 24 3.70 3.01 28.11
N SER A 25 4.23 2.23 27.17
CA SER A 25 5.66 1.83 27.14
C SER A 25 6.56 2.80 26.38
N ALA A 26 6.01 3.69 25.56
CA ALA A 26 6.75 4.61 24.70
C ALA A 26 6.36 6.07 24.90
N ALA A 27 5.70 6.41 26.01
CA ALA A 27 5.28 7.79 26.32
C ALA A 27 6.45 8.76 26.26
N GLY A 28 6.26 9.88 25.57
CA GLY A 28 7.28 10.91 25.40
C GLY A 28 8.32 10.63 24.31
N HIS A 29 8.34 9.45 23.69
CA HIS A 29 9.23 9.18 22.56
C HIS A 29 8.82 10.00 21.33
N ARG A 30 9.80 10.34 20.51
CA ARG A 30 9.52 11.04 19.23
C ARG A 30 8.61 10.19 18.36
N TRP A 31 7.51 10.77 17.92
CA TRP A 31 6.54 10.16 17.04
C TRP A 31 6.37 10.97 15.76
N ARG A 32 6.33 10.28 14.62
CA ARG A 32 6.01 10.85 13.31
C ARG A 32 4.86 10.05 12.74
N ASP A 33 3.74 10.70 12.57
CA ASP A 33 2.56 10.08 11.99
C ASP A 33 2.62 10.15 10.48
N HIS A 34 2.78 9.02 9.84
CA HIS A 34 2.85 8.90 8.38
C HIS A 34 1.47 8.83 7.70
N GLU A 35 0.40 8.94 8.48
CA GLU A 35 -1.00 8.85 8.05
C GLU A 35 -1.83 10.05 8.53
N TRP A 36 -1.17 11.10 9.05
CA TRP A 36 -1.77 12.23 9.73
C TRP A 36 -2.95 12.86 8.96
N LEU A 37 -2.81 13.07 7.65
CA LEU A 37 -3.87 13.70 6.84
C LEU A 37 -5.06 12.75 6.65
N ALA A 38 -4.80 11.46 6.48
CA ALA A 38 -5.86 10.47 6.38
C ALA A 38 -6.66 10.37 7.69
N GLU A 39 -5.99 10.44 8.82
CA GLU A 39 -6.60 10.41 10.15
C GLU A 39 -7.46 11.65 10.40
N VAL A 40 -6.98 12.83 10.01
CA VAL A 40 -7.75 14.07 10.05
C VAL A 40 -9.01 13.96 9.16
N VAL A 41 -8.87 13.47 7.92
CA VAL A 41 -10.04 13.27 7.04
C VAL A 41 -11.03 12.29 7.64
N MET A 42 -10.56 11.16 8.20
CA MET A 42 -11.42 10.17 8.85
C MET A 42 -12.14 10.77 10.08
N ALA A 43 -11.46 11.59 10.88
CA ALA A 43 -12.07 12.27 12.03
C ALA A 43 -13.15 13.26 11.60
N VAL A 44 -12.90 14.08 10.57
CA VAL A 44 -13.90 15.01 10.02
C VAL A 44 -15.10 14.25 9.47
N VAL A 45 -14.90 13.17 8.73
CA VAL A 45 -16.00 12.33 8.20
C VAL A 45 -16.80 11.70 9.34
N TYR A 46 -16.13 11.28 10.40
CA TYR A 46 -16.78 10.70 11.58
C TYR A 46 -17.59 11.75 12.35
N ASP A 47 -17.04 12.94 12.53
CA ASP A 47 -17.75 14.06 13.19
C ASP A 47 -19.01 14.45 12.41
N ALA A 48 -18.93 14.51 11.09
CA ALA A 48 -20.05 14.90 10.24
C ALA A 48 -21.15 13.83 10.11
N ALA A 49 -20.82 12.54 10.07
CA ALA A 49 -21.78 11.47 9.74
C ALA A 49 -21.55 10.15 10.51
N GLY A 50 -20.76 10.16 11.56
CA GLY A 50 -20.52 9.01 12.42
C GLY A 50 -19.95 7.80 11.70
N VAL A 51 -20.28 6.61 12.19
CA VAL A 51 -19.87 5.34 11.60
C VAL A 51 -20.38 5.15 10.18
N VAL A 52 -21.58 5.69 9.88
CA VAL A 52 -22.17 5.62 8.53
C VAL A 52 -21.30 6.39 7.54
N GLY A 53 -20.85 7.59 7.91
CA GLY A 53 -19.93 8.39 7.10
C GLY A 53 -18.63 7.65 6.78
N LEU A 54 -18.02 7.00 7.76
CA LEU A 54 -16.81 6.19 7.54
C LEU A 54 -17.05 4.99 6.62
N LYS A 55 -18.20 4.33 6.72
CA LYS A 55 -18.55 3.25 5.79
C LYS A 55 -18.72 3.78 4.37
N LEU A 56 -19.43 4.88 4.20
CA LEU A 56 -19.62 5.52 2.90
C LEU A 56 -18.28 6.00 2.30
N TRP A 57 -17.43 6.61 3.11
CA TRP A 57 -16.06 6.96 2.70
C TRP A 57 -15.28 5.73 2.22
N LYS A 58 -15.33 4.63 2.95
CA LYS A 58 -14.67 3.38 2.54
C LYS A 58 -15.19 2.88 1.20
N PHE A 59 -16.53 2.85 1.02
CA PHE A 59 -17.14 2.44 -0.25
C PHE A 59 -16.72 3.38 -1.39
N ALA A 60 -16.69 4.70 -1.14
CA ALA A 60 -16.23 5.67 -2.14
C ALA A 60 -14.76 5.43 -2.55
N CYS A 61 -13.86 5.18 -1.58
CA CYS A 61 -12.48 4.83 -1.90
C CYS A 61 -12.38 3.52 -2.68
N THR A 62 -13.15 2.50 -2.30
CA THR A 62 -13.18 1.22 -3.02
C THR A 62 -13.66 1.42 -4.46
N ALA A 63 -14.76 2.13 -4.65
CA ALA A 63 -15.30 2.45 -5.98
C ALA A 63 -14.29 3.25 -6.82
N ALA A 64 -13.66 4.26 -6.25
CA ALA A 64 -12.63 5.06 -6.93
C ALA A 64 -11.45 4.21 -7.37
N ALA A 65 -10.95 3.32 -6.52
CA ALA A 65 -9.86 2.41 -6.88
C ALA A 65 -10.29 1.45 -8.01
N MET A 66 -11.49 0.88 -7.94
CA MET A 66 -12.03 0.01 -9.00
C MET A 66 -12.23 0.75 -10.31
N LEU A 67 -12.70 1.99 -10.28
CA LEU A 67 -12.83 2.82 -11.49
C LEU A 67 -11.46 3.12 -12.12
N CYS A 68 -10.41 3.34 -11.32
CA CYS A 68 -9.05 3.50 -11.84
C CYS A 68 -8.56 2.22 -12.53
N VAL A 69 -8.83 1.05 -11.95
CA VAL A 69 -8.49 -0.25 -12.55
C VAL A 69 -9.23 -0.44 -13.87
N ALA A 70 -10.56 -0.23 -13.87
CA ALA A 70 -11.40 -0.34 -15.07
C ALA A 70 -10.93 0.60 -16.20
N ASP A 71 -10.55 1.84 -15.86
CA ASP A 71 -10.02 2.81 -16.81
C ASP A 71 -8.68 2.35 -17.41
N GLY A 72 -7.78 1.79 -16.58
CA GLY A 72 -6.52 1.22 -17.05
C GLY A 72 -6.72 0.07 -18.02
N GLU A 73 -7.63 -0.86 -17.72
CA GLU A 73 -7.96 -2.02 -18.54
C GLU A 73 -8.64 -1.63 -19.85
N ALA A 74 -9.60 -0.71 -19.80
CA ALA A 74 -10.25 -0.17 -20.99
C ALA A 74 -9.25 0.59 -21.88
N THR A 75 -8.29 1.28 -21.28
CA THR A 75 -7.20 1.95 -21.98
C THR A 75 -6.29 0.96 -22.69
N ALA A 76 -6.00 -0.18 -22.07
CA ALA A 76 -5.22 -1.27 -22.63
C ALA A 76 -5.99 -2.09 -23.70
N GLY A 77 -7.30 -1.84 -23.88
CA GLY A 77 -8.12 -2.61 -24.81
C GLY A 77 -8.39 -4.04 -24.34
N ALA A 78 -8.37 -4.29 -23.03
CA ALA A 78 -8.63 -5.60 -22.46
C ALA A 78 -10.05 -6.09 -22.82
N PRO A 79 -10.24 -7.39 -23.18
CA PRO A 79 -11.57 -7.91 -23.47
C PRO A 79 -12.45 -7.88 -22.22
N PRO A 80 -13.79 -7.71 -22.37
CA PRO A 80 -14.70 -7.55 -21.23
C PRO A 80 -14.61 -8.69 -20.20
N ALA A 81 -14.40 -9.92 -20.63
CA ALA A 81 -14.25 -11.05 -19.72
C ALA A 81 -13.03 -10.90 -18.80
N LEU A 82 -11.91 -10.41 -19.33
CA LEU A 82 -10.70 -10.14 -18.55
C LEU A 82 -10.92 -8.98 -17.58
N GLN A 83 -11.53 -7.87 -18.04
CA GLN A 83 -11.88 -6.74 -17.20
C GLN A 83 -12.75 -7.17 -16.01
N LEU A 84 -13.82 -7.93 -16.26
CA LEU A 84 -14.69 -8.45 -15.19
C LEU A 84 -13.92 -9.36 -14.22
N THR A 85 -13.02 -10.21 -14.73
CA THR A 85 -12.21 -11.11 -13.89
C THR A 85 -11.29 -10.32 -12.95
N VAL A 86 -10.59 -9.31 -13.46
CA VAL A 86 -9.69 -8.48 -12.66
C VAL A 86 -10.48 -7.63 -11.67
N LEU A 87 -11.56 -6.99 -12.10
CA LEU A 87 -12.43 -6.22 -11.19
C LEU A 87 -13.01 -7.08 -10.07
N PHE A 88 -13.44 -8.31 -10.39
CA PHE A 88 -13.89 -9.28 -9.38
C PHE A 88 -12.77 -9.62 -8.40
N ALA A 89 -11.56 -9.92 -8.87
CA ALA A 89 -10.42 -10.21 -8.00
C ALA A 89 -10.06 -9.02 -7.10
N VAL A 90 -10.08 -7.80 -7.64
CA VAL A 90 -9.86 -6.56 -6.86
C VAL A 90 -10.95 -6.38 -5.81
N ALA A 91 -12.23 -6.58 -6.17
CA ALA A 91 -13.35 -6.51 -5.23
C ALA A 91 -13.20 -7.52 -4.08
N CYS A 92 -12.83 -8.76 -4.38
CA CYS A 92 -12.52 -9.77 -3.37
C CYS A 92 -11.38 -9.32 -2.45
N GLY A 93 -10.33 -8.70 -2.98
CA GLY A 93 -9.24 -8.11 -2.20
C GLY A 93 -9.75 -7.05 -1.21
N PHE A 94 -10.66 -6.18 -1.63
CA PHE A 94 -11.27 -5.17 -0.74
C PHE A 94 -12.19 -5.76 0.33
N VAL A 95 -12.87 -6.86 0.06
CA VAL A 95 -13.66 -7.59 1.08
C VAL A 95 -12.75 -8.07 2.21
N LEU A 96 -11.55 -8.54 1.88
CA LEU A 96 -10.57 -8.97 2.88
C LEU A 96 -10.00 -7.81 3.70
N GLN A 97 -9.97 -6.61 3.13
CA GLN A 97 -9.59 -5.37 3.80
C GLN A 97 -10.82 -4.72 4.48
N ALA A 98 -11.56 -5.50 5.27
CA ALA A 98 -12.80 -5.05 5.92
C ALA A 98 -12.60 -3.90 6.91
N GLN A 99 -11.37 -3.67 7.37
CA GLN A 99 -11.04 -2.65 8.36
C GLN A 99 -11.07 -1.23 7.75
N LEU A 100 -11.53 -0.28 8.56
CA LEU A 100 -11.47 1.16 8.25
C LEU A 100 -10.06 1.65 8.58
N ARG A 101 -9.23 1.86 7.56
CA ARG A 101 -7.81 2.25 7.72
C ARG A 101 -7.41 3.31 6.70
N PRO A 102 -6.45 4.16 7.02
CA PRO A 102 -5.86 5.15 6.10
C PRO A 102 -5.36 4.57 4.77
N GLN A 103 -4.91 3.31 4.75
CA GLN A 103 -4.41 2.63 3.55
C GLN A 103 -5.42 2.59 2.38
N MET A 104 -6.72 2.83 2.63
CA MET A 104 -7.73 2.94 1.57
C MET A 104 -7.39 4.04 0.56
N PHE A 105 -6.84 5.16 1.01
CA PHE A 105 -6.31 6.20 0.13
C PHE A 105 -5.14 5.70 -0.72
N GLY A 106 -4.26 4.87 -0.13
CA GLY A 106 -3.14 4.27 -0.86
C GLY A 106 -3.60 3.42 -2.04
N PHE A 107 -4.70 2.67 -1.90
CA PHE A 107 -5.26 1.88 -3.01
C PHE A 107 -5.81 2.76 -4.13
N VAL A 108 -6.52 3.85 -3.80
CA VAL A 108 -7.02 4.82 -4.80
C VAL A 108 -5.86 5.45 -5.56
N LEU A 109 -4.85 5.93 -4.84
CA LEU A 109 -3.72 6.65 -5.43
C LEU A 109 -2.82 5.71 -6.24
N PHE A 110 -2.66 4.46 -5.82
CA PHE A 110 -1.95 3.45 -6.60
C PHE A 110 -2.72 3.08 -7.88
N GLY A 111 -4.05 2.88 -7.78
CA GLY A 111 -4.90 2.68 -8.94
C GLY A 111 -4.81 3.83 -9.94
N ALA A 112 -4.86 5.09 -9.45
CA ALA A 112 -4.72 6.28 -10.29
C ALA A 112 -3.33 6.36 -10.96
N LEU A 113 -2.25 6.01 -10.23
CA LEU A 113 -0.91 5.91 -10.79
C LEU A 113 -0.88 4.90 -11.94
N LEU A 114 -1.39 3.68 -11.73
CA LEU A 114 -1.41 2.63 -12.76
C LEU A 114 -2.23 3.03 -13.98
N ALA A 115 -3.39 3.68 -13.78
CA ALA A 115 -4.21 4.20 -14.88
C ALA A 115 -3.46 5.27 -15.70
N LEU A 116 -2.71 6.16 -15.06
CA LEU A 116 -1.87 7.14 -15.76
C LEU A 116 -0.75 6.47 -16.55
N LEU A 117 -0.10 5.45 -15.99
CA LEU A 117 0.95 4.69 -16.67
C LEU A 117 0.38 3.90 -17.87
N ALA A 118 -0.80 3.29 -17.73
CA ALA A 118 -1.50 2.62 -18.83
C ALA A 118 -1.82 3.62 -19.96
N ARG A 119 -2.32 4.81 -19.63
CA ARG A 119 -2.57 5.84 -20.63
C ARG A 119 -1.31 6.34 -21.32
N ASP A 120 -0.18 6.41 -20.62
CA ASP A 120 1.10 6.73 -21.24
C ASP A 120 1.55 5.61 -22.21
N THR A 121 1.40 4.36 -21.80
CA THR A 121 1.79 3.21 -22.61
C THR A 121 0.96 3.08 -23.89
N TYR A 122 -0.37 3.07 -23.76
CA TYR A 122 -1.26 2.68 -24.87
C TYR A 122 -1.81 3.84 -25.67
N ARG A 123 -1.93 5.03 -25.10
CA ARG A 123 -2.53 6.19 -25.78
C ARG A 123 -1.59 7.36 -25.99
N ARG A 124 -0.44 7.37 -25.33
CA ARG A 124 0.57 8.44 -25.40
C ARG A 124 0.02 9.86 -25.09
N ASN A 125 -1.12 9.94 -24.41
CA ASN A 125 -1.83 11.19 -24.10
C ASN A 125 -2.01 11.42 -22.59
N ALA A 126 -1.26 10.72 -21.77
CA ALA A 126 -1.38 10.86 -20.32
C ALA A 126 -0.92 12.26 -19.87
N ARG A 127 -1.71 12.84 -18.96
CA ARG A 127 -1.34 14.06 -18.24
C ARG A 127 -0.37 13.69 -17.10
N LEU A 128 0.84 13.26 -17.46
CA LEU A 128 1.82 12.72 -16.52
C LEU A 128 2.22 13.70 -15.42
N TRP A 129 2.07 15.01 -15.62
CA TRP A 129 2.29 16.01 -14.59
C TRP A 129 1.38 15.82 -13.36
N LEU A 130 0.23 15.13 -13.51
CA LEU A 130 -0.65 14.77 -12.40
C LEU A 130 0.01 13.85 -11.38
N MET A 131 1.09 13.16 -11.75
CA MET A 131 1.89 12.36 -10.81
C MET A 131 2.53 13.22 -9.72
N LEU A 132 2.81 14.49 -9.97
CA LEU A 132 3.40 15.40 -8.98
C LEU A 132 2.46 15.68 -7.81
N PRO A 133 1.23 16.19 -8.01
CA PRO A 133 0.29 16.36 -6.91
C PRO A 133 -0.15 15.03 -6.30
N LEU A 134 -0.27 13.96 -7.11
CA LEU A 134 -0.62 12.63 -6.63
C LEU A 134 0.40 12.13 -5.60
N MET A 135 1.70 12.22 -5.89
CA MET A 135 2.75 11.78 -4.98
C MET A 135 2.88 12.67 -3.74
N ALA A 136 2.68 13.98 -3.88
CA ALA A 136 2.64 14.89 -2.74
C ALA A 136 1.47 14.56 -1.79
N LEU A 137 0.28 14.34 -2.34
CA LEU A 137 -0.91 13.96 -1.59
C LEU A 137 -0.71 12.60 -0.89
N TRP A 138 -0.17 11.63 -1.63
CA TRP A 138 0.05 10.28 -1.09
C TRP A 138 1.02 10.26 0.08
N ALA A 139 2.12 11.02 0.02
CA ALA A 139 3.09 11.12 1.11
C ALA A 139 2.51 11.73 2.41
N ASN A 140 1.36 12.42 2.33
CA ASN A 140 0.63 12.95 3.48
C ASN A 140 -0.50 12.03 3.98
N LEU A 141 -1.00 11.15 3.11
CA LEU A 141 -2.14 10.28 3.43
C LEU A 141 -1.71 8.90 3.93
N HIS A 142 -0.62 8.32 3.39
CA HIS A 142 -0.22 6.96 3.73
C HIS A 142 1.22 6.65 3.32
N GLY A 143 1.94 5.94 4.18
CA GLY A 143 3.33 5.51 3.92
C GLY A 143 3.54 4.66 2.67
N GLY A 144 2.46 4.16 2.04
CA GLY A 144 2.49 3.40 0.78
C GLY A 144 3.00 4.18 -0.44
N PHE A 145 3.18 5.51 -0.36
CA PHE A 145 3.75 6.33 -1.44
C PHE A 145 5.10 5.79 -1.94
N PHE A 146 5.84 5.11 -1.08
CA PHE A 146 7.12 4.52 -1.43
C PHE A 146 7.01 3.43 -2.49
N ILE A 147 5.94 2.62 -2.43
CA ILE A 147 5.63 1.59 -3.44
C ILE A 147 5.26 2.25 -4.76
N GLY A 148 4.43 3.30 -4.71
CA GLY A 148 4.06 4.07 -5.91
C GLY A 148 5.28 4.70 -6.59
N LEU A 149 6.18 5.28 -5.81
CA LEU A 149 7.41 5.86 -6.33
C LEU A 149 8.34 4.80 -6.93
N ALA A 150 8.45 3.62 -6.29
CA ALA A 150 9.23 2.51 -6.82
C ALA A 150 8.65 1.99 -8.15
N ALA A 151 7.32 1.90 -8.25
CA ALA A 151 6.63 1.52 -9.49
C ALA A 151 6.91 2.53 -10.61
N LEU A 152 6.78 3.83 -10.32
CA LEU A 152 7.07 4.91 -11.27
C LEU A 152 8.54 4.91 -11.71
N ALA A 153 9.46 4.71 -10.76
CA ALA A 153 10.89 4.64 -11.06
C ALA A 153 11.24 3.45 -11.95
N LEU A 154 10.67 2.29 -11.68
CA LEU A 154 10.88 1.10 -12.50
C LEU A 154 10.30 1.27 -13.91
N TYR A 155 9.07 1.78 -14.02
CA TYR A 155 8.45 2.12 -15.29
C TYR A 155 9.33 3.05 -16.13
N SER A 156 9.79 4.13 -15.52
CA SER A 156 10.63 5.14 -16.17
C SER A 156 11.99 4.59 -16.59
N ALA A 157 12.62 3.76 -15.74
CA ALA A 157 13.89 3.13 -16.04
C ALA A 157 13.78 2.17 -17.23
N VAL A 158 12.74 1.33 -17.27
CA VAL A 158 12.53 0.39 -18.40
C VAL A 158 12.25 1.16 -19.68
N ALA A 159 11.40 2.19 -19.65
CA ALA A 159 11.13 3.04 -20.80
C ALA A 159 12.41 3.76 -21.31
N PHE A 160 13.27 4.21 -20.40
CA PHE A 160 14.54 4.82 -20.75
C PHE A 160 15.51 3.83 -21.40
N LEU A 161 15.61 2.61 -20.88
CA LEU A 161 16.42 1.54 -21.46
C LEU A 161 15.91 1.13 -22.86
N GLN A 162 14.60 1.12 -23.06
CA GLN A 162 13.99 0.87 -24.36
C GLN A 162 14.35 1.95 -25.39
N ASP A 163 14.28 3.23 -25.01
CA ASP A 163 14.66 4.34 -25.87
C ASP A 163 16.14 4.20 -26.33
N ILE A 164 17.03 3.81 -25.41
CA ILE A 164 18.44 3.56 -25.72
C ILE A 164 18.61 2.36 -26.68
N ALA A 165 17.96 1.25 -26.37
CA ALA A 165 18.06 0.02 -27.16
C ALA A 165 17.51 0.19 -28.59
N ALA A 166 16.47 0.98 -28.74
CA ALA A 166 15.86 1.30 -30.04
C ALA A 166 16.60 2.42 -30.80
N HIS A 167 17.68 2.98 -30.27
CA HIS A 167 18.36 4.17 -30.81
C HIS A 167 17.39 5.35 -31.08
N ALA A 168 16.26 5.40 -30.35
CA ALA A 168 15.19 6.39 -30.53
C ALA A 168 15.49 7.75 -29.84
N GLY A 169 16.67 7.87 -29.27
CA GLY A 169 17.03 8.98 -28.42
C GLY A 169 16.46 8.81 -27.00
N TRP A 170 16.72 9.74 -26.12
CA TRP A 170 16.38 9.64 -24.69
C TRP A 170 15.18 10.52 -24.26
N ARG A 171 14.48 11.13 -25.23
CA ARG A 171 13.47 12.18 -24.93
C ARG A 171 12.32 11.69 -24.06
N ARG A 172 11.71 10.52 -24.36
CA ARG A 172 10.58 10.00 -23.60
C ARG A 172 11.05 9.43 -22.26
N GLY A 173 11.94 8.48 -22.28
CA GLY A 173 12.44 7.84 -21.06
C GLY A 173 13.16 8.81 -20.14
N GLY A 174 13.98 9.74 -20.70
CA GLY A 174 14.61 10.82 -19.94
C GLY A 174 13.60 11.77 -19.33
N GLY A 175 12.53 12.12 -20.04
CA GLY A 175 11.44 12.93 -19.52
C GLY A 175 10.72 12.23 -18.34
N LEU A 176 10.48 10.92 -18.46
CA LEU A 176 9.90 10.09 -17.38
C LEU A 176 10.84 10.01 -16.17
N MET A 177 12.14 9.89 -16.36
CA MET A 177 13.13 9.90 -15.27
C MET A 177 13.13 11.25 -14.53
N ILE A 178 13.09 12.35 -15.26
CA ILE A 178 12.99 13.71 -14.68
C ILE A 178 11.68 13.85 -13.91
N LEU A 179 10.56 13.40 -14.47
CA LEU A 179 9.26 13.40 -13.79
C LEU A 179 9.30 12.56 -12.51
N THR A 180 9.94 11.39 -12.54
CA THR A 180 10.12 10.54 -11.37
C THR A 180 10.93 11.24 -10.27
N ALA A 181 12.01 11.91 -10.64
CA ALA A 181 12.81 12.70 -9.69
C ALA A 181 11.99 13.85 -9.10
N ALA A 182 11.22 14.56 -9.94
CA ALA A 182 10.31 15.62 -9.49
C ALA A 182 9.20 15.07 -8.59
N ALA A 183 8.63 13.92 -8.90
CA ALA A 183 7.64 13.24 -8.07
C ALA A 183 8.22 12.82 -6.71
N ALA A 184 9.45 12.30 -6.69
CA ALA A 184 10.18 12.03 -5.45
C ALA A 184 10.39 13.29 -4.61
N ALA A 185 10.81 14.39 -5.23
CA ALA A 185 10.96 15.68 -4.55
C ALA A 185 9.61 16.17 -3.98
N ARG A 186 8.50 15.95 -4.69
CA ARG A 186 7.15 16.31 -4.21
C ARG A 186 6.71 15.53 -2.98
N THR A 187 7.22 14.34 -2.76
CA THR A 187 6.95 13.60 -1.51
C THR A 187 7.53 14.28 -0.27
N LEU A 188 8.48 15.21 -0.45
CA LEU A 188 9.01 16.03 0.65
C LEU A 188 8.04 17.15 1.08
N ALA A 189 7.00 17.44 0.29
CA ALA A 189 5.93 18.37 0.63
C ALA A 189 4.96 17.76 1.67
N ASN A 190 5.51 17.42 2.84
CA ASN A 190 4.81 16.92 4.01
C ASN A 190 5.38 17.59 5.26
N PRO A 191 4.69 17.59 6.41
CA PRO A 191 5.15 18.28 7.61
C PRO A 191 6.49 17.77 8.18
N TYR A 192 6.89 16.57 7.81
CA TYR A 192 8.12 15.95 8.30
C TYR A 192 9.27 15.99 7.29
N GLY A 193 9.03 16.49 6.07
CA GLY A 193 10.04 16.57 5.02
C GLY A 193 10.74 15.23 4.77
N ALA A 194 12.06 15.23 4.74
CA ALA A 194 12.88 14.01 4.59
C ALA A 194 12.71 13.03 5.77
N GLY A 195 12.23 13.49 6.92
CA GLY A 195 11.94 12.65 8.07
C GLY A 195 10.88 11.58 7.79
N MET A 196 9.95 11.84 6.86
CA MET A 196 8.97 10.84 6.42
C MET A 196 9.64 9.65 5.71
N TRP A 197 10.62 9.90 4.85
CA TRP A 197 11.41 8.86 4.19
C TRP A 197 12.18 8.02 5.20
N ALA A 198 12.80 8.66 6.19
CA ALA A 198 13.50 7.95 7.26
C ALA A 198 12.54 7.06 8.07
N THR A 199 11.32 7.53 8.36
CA THR A 199 10.30 6.77 9.08
C THR A 199 9.88 5.53 8.29
N VAL A 200 9.58 5.67 7.00
CA VAL A 200 9.21 4.53 6.14
C VAL A 200 10.37 3.56 5.97
N ALA A 201 11.59 4.07 5.72
CA ALA A 201 12.77 3.22 5.60
C ALA A 201 13.05 2.44 6.89
N HIS A 202 12.93 3.07 8.05
CA HIS A 202 13.09 2.41 9.35
C HIS A 202 12.02 1.33 9.57
N ALA A 203 10.75 1.62 9.27
CA ALA A 203 9.68 0.65 9.36
C ALA A 203 9.91 -0.56 8.44
N LEU A 204 10.37 -0.34 7.22
CA LEU A 204 10.71 -1.40 6.26
C LEU A 204 11.94 -2.23 6.70
N ALA A 205 12.92 -1.61 7.33
CA ALA A 205 14.13 -2.26 7.82
C ALA A 205 13.91 -3.03 9.12
N ASN A 206 12.95 -2.62 9.94
CA ASN A 206 12.73 -3.20 11.27
C ASN A 206 12.19 -4.64 11.17
N PRO A 207 12.92 -5.66 11.64
CA PRO A 207 12.48 -7.05 11.57
C PRO A 207 11.22 -7.31 12.40
N TYR A 208 11.05 -6.61 13.53
CA TYR A 208 9.87 -6.76 14.38
C TYR A 208 8.60 -6.31 13.65
N THR A 209 8.60 -5.10 13.08
CA THR A 209 7.48 -4.58 12.29
C THR A 209 7.11 -5.53 11.16
N ARG A 210 8.12 -6.04 10.44
CA ARG A 210 7.95 -6.97 9.33
C ARG A 210 7.35 -8.32 9.74
N ASN A 211 7.54 -8.75 10.98
CA ASN A 211 7.08 -10.05 11.46
C ASN A 211 5.71 -9.99 12.14
N VAL A 212 5.39 -8.86 12.77
CA VAL A 212 4.17 -8.68 13.55
C VAL A 212 3.01 -8.15 12.71
N ILE A 213 3.30 -7.26 11.75
CA ILE A 213 2.24 -6.69 10.93
C ILE A 213 1.78 -7.71 9.89
N ARG A 214 0.53 -8.16 10.02
CA ARG A 214 -0.10 -9.14 9.13
C ARG A 214 -0.08 -8.73 7.66
N ASP A 215 -0.36 -7.48 7.38
CA ASP A 215 -0.41 -6.91 6.03
C ASP A 215 0.96 -6.93 5.32
N TRP A 216 2.03 -7.17 6.09
CA TRP A 216 3.40 -7.26 5.58
C TRP A 216 3.90 -8.70 5.43
N GLN A 217 3.05 -9.68 5.75
CA GLN A 217 3.40 -11.08 5.58
C GLN A 217 3.31 -11.48 4.09
N PRO A 218 4.12 -12.45 3.65
CA PRO A 218 4.03 -12.97 2.30
C PRO A 218 2.66 -13.56 2.03
N LEU A 219 2.18 -13.42 0.79
CA LEU A 219 0.88 -13.90 0.38
C LEU A 219 0.67 -15.39 0.70
N TRP A 220 1.65 -16.23 0.43
CA TRP A 220 1.59 -17.67 0.72
C TRP A 220 1.42 -17.99 2.21
N TRP A 221 2.02 -17.17 3.08
CA TRP A 221 1.88 -17.35 4.53
C TRP A 221 0.47 -16.93 4.99
N ALA A 222 -0.02 -15.82 4.49
CA ALA A 222 -1.40 -15.38 4.73
C ALA A 222 -2.41 -16.42 4.22
N MET A 223 -2.12 -17.04 3.08
CA MET A 223 -2.88 -18.15 2.52
C MET A 223 -2.93 -19.33 3.49
N LEU A 224 -1.81 -19.86 3.93
CA LEU A 224 -1.76 -20.99 4.85
C LEU A 224 -2.43 -20.70 6.20
N ALA A 225 -2.26 -19.50 6.73
CA ALA A 225 -2.83 -19.11 8.02
C ALA A 225 -4.34 -18.92 8.00
N GLN A 226 -4.92 -18.50 6.86
CA GLN A 226 -6.36 -18.23 6.75
C GLN A 226 -7.18 -19.41 6.21
N TRP A 227 -6.55 -20.38 5.55
CA TRP A 227 -7.23 -21.53 4.94
C TRP A 227 -8.13 -22.30 5.94
N HIS A 228 -7.73 -22.35 7.20
CA HIS A 228 -8.42 -23.18 8.19
C HIS A 228 -9.46 -22.44 9.05
N SER A 229 -9.64 -21.12 8.89
CA SER A 229 -10.30 -20.36 9.96
C SER A 229 -11.49 -19.50 9.56
N SER A 230 -11.79 -19.25 8.26
CA SER A 230 -12.95 -18.42 7.93
C SER A 230 -13.40 -18.47 6.45
N PRO A 231 -14.71 -18.23 6.17
CA PRO A 231 -15.23 -18.07 4.80
C PRO A 231 -14.48 -17.01 3.97
N SER A 232 -13.90 -16.00 4.61
CA SER A 232 -13.06 -15.00 3.96
C SER A 232 -11.78 -15.58 3.35
N GLY A 233 -11.27 -16.70 3.89
CA GLY A 233 -10.15 -17.42 3.29
C GLY A 233 -10.49 -17.97 1.90
N VAL A 234 -11.67 -18.51 1.70
CA VAL A 234 -12.14 -19.03 0.40
C VAL A 234 -12.21 -17.90 -0.63
N VAL A 235 -12.81 -16.76 -0.26
CA VAL A 235 -12.89 -15.58 -1.13
C VAL A 235 -11.49 -15.11 -1.54
N PHE A 236 -10.53 -15.12 -0.61
CA PHE A 236 -9.15 -14.76 -0.89
C PHE A 236 -8.49 -15.70 -1.92
N TYR A 237 -8.71 -17.03 -1.82
CA TYR A 237 -8.17 -17.98 -2.79
C TYR A 237 -8.78 -17.79 -4.18
N ILE A 238 -10.09 -17.57 -4.23
CA ILE A 238 -10.76 -17.29 -5.50
C ILE A 238 -10.14 -16.03 -6.14
N ALA A 239 -9.91 -14.97 -5.36
CA ALA A 239 -9.27 -13.75 -5.84
C ALA A 239 -7.85 -13.99 -6.35
N VAL A 240 -7.04 -14.78 -5.62
CA VAL A 240 -5.66 -15.11 -6.02
C VAL A 240 -5.64 -15.96 -7.29
N ILE A 241 -6.52 -16.97 -7.40
CA ILE A 241 -6.63 -17.82 -8.61
C ILE A 241 -7.10 -16.97 -9.80
N ALA A 242 -8.11 -16.11 -9.62
CA ALA A 242 -8.60 -15.22 -10.66
C ALA A 242 -7.49 -14.25 -11.12
N MET A 243 -6.73 -13.69 -10.19
CA MET A 243 -5.60 -12.81 -10.50
C MET A 243 -4.47 -13.55 -11.23
N ALA A 244 -4.13 -14.77 -10.79
CA ALA A 244 -3.13 -15.60 -11.48
C ALA A 244 -3.59 -15.99 -12.88
N GLY A 245 -4.87 -16.31 -13.04
CA GLY A 245 -5.48 -16.58 -14.37
C GLY A 245 -5.45 -15.34 -15.26
N ALA A 246 -5.82 -14.18 -14.76
CA ALA A 246 -5.76 -12.92 -15.49
C ALA A 246 -4.32 -12.56 -15.90
N LEU A 247 -3.35 -12.77 -15.02
CA LEU A 247 -1.93 -12.56 -15.32
C LEU A 247 -1.45 -13.54 -16.39
N ALA A 248 -1.78 -14.83 -16.29
CA ALA A 248 -1.41 -15.85 -17.25
C ALA A 248 -2.00 -15.56 -18.63
N THR A 249 -3.25 -15.14 -18.73
CA THR A 249 -3.89 -14.76 -19.99
C THR A 249 -3.26 -13.50 -20.59
N SER A 250 -2.93 -12.52 -19.75
CA SER A 250 -2.22 -11.29 -20.19
C SER A 250 -0.81 -11.59 -20.69
N MET A 251 -0.10 -12.55 -20.10
CA MET A 251 1.23 -12.97 -20.52
C MET A 251 1.21 -13.87 -21.76
N ALA A 252 0.13 -14.62 -21.99
CA ALA A 252 -0.04 -15.45 -23.19
C ALA A 252 -0.35 -14.60 -24.44
N ALA A 253 -0.97 -13.44 -24.28
CA ALA A 253 -1.00 -12.41 -25.31
C ALA A 253 0.41 -11.81 -25.38
N VAL A 254 1.21 -12.21 -26.38
CA VAL A 254 2.61 -11.80 -26.53
C VAL A 254 2.75 -10.30 -26.26
N PRO A 255 3.42 -9.89 -25.16
CA PRO A 255 3.56 -8.49 -24.85
C PRO A 255 4.33 -7.79 -25.96
N SER A 256 3.82 -6.67 -26.44
CA SER A 256 4.58 -5.80 -27.32
C SER A 256 5.77 -5.20 -26.56
N ALA A 257 6.78 -4.71 -27.27
CA ALA A 257 7.89 -4.01 -26.61
C ALA A 257 7.38 -2.83 -25.77
N ASP A 258 6.30 -2.18 -26.17
CA ASP A 258 5.67 -1.06 -25.45
C ASP A 258 5.10 -1.47 -24.09
N ASP A 259 4.73 -2.72 -23.88
CA ASP A 259 4.17 -3.24 -22.63
C ASP A 259 5.22 -3.48 -21.54
N LEU A 260 6.51 -3.63 -21.91
CA LEU A 260 7.59 -4.00 -20.98
C LEU A 260 7.65 -3.13 -19.71
N PRO A 261 7.48 -1.80 -19.75
CA PRO A 261 7.48 -0.99 -18.52
C PRO A 261 6.37 -1.38 -17.55
N LEU A 262 5.15 -1.64 -18.04
CA LEU A 262 4.04 -2.08 -17.20
C LEU A 262 4.22 -3.51 -16.71
N VAL A 263 4.72 -4.41 -17.58
CA VAL A 263 5.04 -5.79 -17.20
C VAL A 263 6.10 -5.82 -16.10
N ALA A 264 7.12 -4.95 -16.17
CA ALA A 264 8.12 -4.83 -15.12
C ALA A 264 7.52 -4.40 -13.78
N VAL A 265 6.60 -3.42 -13.78
CA VAL A 265 5.88 -2.99 -12.58
C VAL A 265 5.03 -4.14 -12.04
N ALA A 266 4.29 -4.86 -12.88
CA ALA A 266 3.49 -6.02 -12.46
C ALA A 266 4.38 -7.13 -11.89
N ALA A 267 5.51 -7.45 -12.51
CA ALA A 267 6.48 -8.43 -12.03
C ALA A 267 7.06 -8.03 -10.65
N MET A 268 7.37 -6.75 -10.44
CA MET A 268 7.82 -6.21 -9.14
C MET A 268 6.75 -6.44 -8.07
N MET A 269 5.46 -6.20 -8.37
CA MET A 269 4.36 -6.42 -7.43
C MET A 269 4.22 -7.91 -7.08
N VAL A 270 4.27 -8.80 -8.08
CA VAL A 270 4.21 -10.26 -7.88
C VAL A 270 5.41 -10.75 -7.08
N TRP A 271 6.62 -10.29 -7.41
CA TRP A 271 7.83 -10.62 -6.66
C TRP A 271 7.72 -10.19 -5.19
N ARG A 272 7.22 -8.99 -4.93
CA ARG A 272 7.00 -8.49 -3.58
C ARG A 272 6.03 -9.37 -2.78
N LEU A 273 5.01 -9.90 -3.44
CA LEU A 273 4.02 -10.80 -2.85
C LEU A 273 4.55 -12.22 -2.61
N SER A 274 5.49 -12.68 -3.45
CA SER A 274 5.92 -14.08 -3.49
C SER A 274 7.23 -14.35 -2.74
N PHE A 275 8.17 -13.40 -2.73
CA PHE A 275 9.50 -13.66 -2.21
C PHE A 275 9.76 -12.97 -0.86
N ARG A 276 9.83 -13.80 0.19
CA ARG A 276 10.71 -13.57 1.32
C ARG A 276 11.84 -14.59 1.29
N ARG A 277 13.08 -14.12 1.40
CA ARG A 277 14.22 -15.02 1.59
C ARG A 277 13.92 -15.94 2.76
N ALA A 278 13.92 -17.24 2.51
CA ALA A 278 13.86 -18.30 3.49
C ALA A 278 15.16 -18.32 4.32
N THR A 279 15.34 -17.33 5.20
CA THR A 279 16.41 -17.32 6.21
C THR A 279 15.81 -17.29 7.61
N TRP A 280 14.91 -18.23 7.87
CA TRP A 280 14.41 -18.43 9.22
C TRP A 280 14.91 -19.78 9.76
N ARG A 281 16.09 -19.76 10.41
CA ARG A 281 16.32 -20.70 11.50
C ARG A 281 15.47 -20.21 12.67
N TRP A 282 14.44 -20.94 13.03
CA TRP A 282 13.80 -20.84 14.32
C TRP A 282 14.88 -20.95 15.39
N ARG A 283 15.31 -19.82 16.00
CA ARG A 283 15.98 -19.84 17.29
C ARG A 283 14.87 -19.80 18.34
N PRO A 284 14.81 -20.77 19.26
CA PRO A 284 13.93 -20.64 20.43
C PRO A 284 14.31 -19.35 21.15
N TRP A 285 13.31 -18.61 21.57
CA TRP A 285 13.48 -17.42 22.39
C TRP A 285 14.18 -17.81 23.68
N HIS A 286 15.48 -17.53 23.80
CA HIS A 286 16.14 -17.47 25.09
C HIS A 286 15.89 -16.09 25.66
N TRP A 287 14.99 -16.01 26.63
CA TRP A 287 14.86 -14.83 27.46
C TRP A 287 16.21 -14.54 28.11
N PRO A 288 16.72 -13.28 28.08
CA PRO A 288 17.91 -12.92 28.84
C PRO A 288 17.64 -13.24 30.31
N ARG A 289 18.48 -14.07 30.93
CA ARG A 289 18.45 -14.30 32.36
C ARG A 289 18.80 -12.99 33.05
N GLY A 290 17.79 -12.30 33.62
CA GLY A 290 18.01 -11.02 34.33
C GLY A 290 16.84 -10.04 34.33
N TRP A 291 15.71 -10.36 33.69
CA TRP A 291 14.53 -9.52 33.83
C TRP A 291 13.80 -9.82 35.14
N PRO A 292 13.40 -8.79 35.94
CA PRO A 292 12.66 -8.98 37.18
C PRO A 292 11.36 -9.74 36.90
N ILE A 293 11.11 -10.78 37.65
CA ILE A 293 9.86 -11.55 37.65
C ILE A 293 8.77 -10.70 38.32
N ALA A 294 8.13 -9.82 37.55
CA ALA A 294 7.02 -8.99 38.04
C ALA A 294 5.70 -9.22 37.30
N TRP A 295 5.58 -10.25 36.48
CA TRP A 295 4.33 -10.65 35.83
C TRP A 295 4.05 -12.14 36.01
N ARG A 296 3.95 -12.59 37.27
CA ARG A 296 3.12 -13.75 37.58
C ARG A 296 1.70 -13.24 37.73
N CYS A 297 0.87 -13.43 36.72
CA CYS A 297 -0.56 -13.33 36.87
C CYS A 297 -0.97 -14.25 38.00
N GLY A 298 -1.47 -13.65 39.10
CA GLY A 298 -2.08 -14.38 40.18
C GLY A 298 -3.31 -15.08 39.64
N ALA A 299 -3.23 -16.40 39.52
CA ALA A 299 -4.43 -17.22 39.48
C ALA A 299 -5.17 -17.03 40.82
N PRO A 300 -6.49 -16.77 40.84
CA PRO A 300 -7.23 -16.72 42.07
C PRO A 300 -7.23 -18.13 42.70
N ASN A 301 -6.70 -18.24 43.92
CA ASN A 301 -6.79 -19.40 44.76
C ASN A 301 -8.26 -19.77 45.00
N ALA A 302 -8.71 -20.79 44.35
CA ALA A 302 -9.95 -21.52 44.70
C ALA A 302 -9.61 -22.49 45.85
N LYS A 303 -9.55 -21.99 47.09
CA LYS A 303 -9.72 -22.78 48.32
C LYS A 303 -9.93 -21.82 49.48
N ALA A 304 -11.20 -21.65 49.87
CA ALA A 304 -11.66 -21.57 51.26
C ALA A 304 -13.19 -21.42 51.27
N ARG A 305 -13.84 -22.51 51.62
CA ARG A 305 -15.11 -22.71 52.30
C ARG A 305 -16.38 -22.16 51.67
#